data_616ead9f96fc3fbfc95f0496dee96696
#
_entry.id   616ead9f96fc3fbfc95f0496dee96696
#
_cell.length_a   1.000
_cell.length_b   1.000
_cell.length_c   1.000
_cell.angle_alpha   90.00
_cell.angle_beta   90.00
_cell.angle_gamma   90.00
#
_symmetry.space_group_name_H-M   'P 1'
#
loop_
_entity.id
_entity.type
_entity.pdbx_description
1 polymer ?
#
loop_
_entity_poly.entity_id
_entity_poly.type
_entity_poly.pdbx_seq_one_letter_code
_entity_poly.pdbx_strand_id
1 'polypeptide(L)'
;PKTVSNLLKQLKIDDYDKYITGSDIPDDPVKLAEIVNNYKIFGRVTPQQKKNIVEALKKSGTVGYIGDGVNDILALKEAECGIALASGTSAARSVAEVVLTDSDFSVLPGIVNEGRRVVNNIERVASMYLIKTTYSFLISLLCIFLSHEYPFYPIQLSLISAICVGVPSFFLAIEPNYNKVEKGFLVKVFRNALPSGICVFINAFFLIIISYIFKIDFDVFRIVVVCT
;
A
#
# COMPACT_ATOMS: atom_id res chain seq x y z
N PRO A 1 -4.51 28.52 -22.25
CA PRO A 1 -3.78 28.73 -20.98
C PRO A 1 -4.34 29.88 -20.16
N LYS A 2 -4.54 31.08 -20.77
CA LYS A 2 -5.01 32.29 -20.05
C LYS A 2 -6.32 32.09 -19.25
N THR A 3 -7.29 31.35 -19.79
CA THR A 3 -8.56 31.05 -19.09
C THR A 3 -8.32 30.24 -17.83
N VAL A 4 -7.47 29.21 -17.89
CA VAL A 4 -7.10 28.36 -16.73
C VAL A 4 -6.32 29.19 -15.71
N SER A 5 -5.37 30.02 -16.15
CA SER A 5 -4.61 30.94 -15.28
C SER A 5 -5.54 31.86 -14.50
N ASN A 6 -6.54 32.49 -15.18
CA ASN A 6 -7.53 33.35 -14.52
C ASN A 6 -8.38 32.57 -13.49
N LEU A 7 -8.76 31.34 -13.79
CA LEU A 7 -9.53 30.49 -12.87
C LEU A 7 -8.71 30.14 -11.62
N LEU A 8 -7.46 29.77 -11.79
CA LEU A 8 -6.54 29.48 -10.67
C LEU A 8 -6.31 30.72 -9.80
N LYS A 9 -6.22 31.90 -10.42
CA LYS A 9 -6.13 33.17 -9.70
C LYS A 9 -7.36 33.42 -8.83
N GLN A 10 -8.58 33.16 -9.36
CA GLN A 10 -9.82 33.26 -8.58
C GLN A 10 -9.88 32.30 -7.42
N LEU A 11 -9.33 31.08 -7.60
CA LEU A 11 -9.24 30.03 -6.58
C LEU A 11 -8.10 30.27 -5.58
N LYS A 12 -7.33 31.37 -5.71
CA LYS A 12 -6.17 31.71 -4.87
C LYS A 12 -5.12 30.59 -4.82
N ILE A 13 -4.91 29.93 -5.96
CA ILE A 13 -3.87 28.90 -6.09
C ILE A 13 -2.59 29.61 -6.54
N ASP A 14 -1.49 29.33 -5.87
CA ASP A 14 -0.17 29.84 -6.21
C ASP A 14 0.30 29.34 -7.58
N ASP A 15 1.22 30.12 -8.21
CA ASP A 15 1.79 29.79 -9.53
C ASP A 15 0.78 29.82 -10.70
N TYR A 16 -0.33 30.54 -10.57
CA TYR A 16 -1.36 30.69 -11.60
C TYR A 16 -0.85 31.32 -12.91
N ASP A 17 0.26 32.02 -12.88
CA ASP A 17 0.93 32.67 -14.00
C ASP A 17 1.96 31.78 -14.71
N LYS A 18 2.33 30.66 -14.13
CA LYS A 18 3.29 29.71 -14.68
C LYS A 18 2.62 28.76 -15.69
N TYR A 19 2.44 29.22 -16.91
CA TYR A 19 1.86 28.43 -17.99
C TYR A 19 2.81 28.33 -19.19
N ILE A 20 2.71 27.23 -19.94
CA ILE A 20 3.44 26.99 -21.17
C ILE A 20 2.49 26.45 -22.24
N THR A 21 2.79 26.72 -23.51
CA THR A 21 2.01 26.22 -24.66
C THR A 21 2.72 25.01 -25.28
N GLY A 22 1.96 24.09 -25.84
CA GLY A 22 2.54 22.88 -26.47
C GLY A 22 3.58 23.15 -27.55
N SER A 23 3.49 24.30 -28.27
CA SER A 23 4.51 24.74 -29.22
C SER A 23 5.88 25.01 -28.60
N ASP A 24 5.91 25.35 -27.33
CA ASP A 24 7.11 25.78 -26.61
C ASP A 24 7.71 24.63 -25.75
N ILE A 25 7.07 23.47 -25.78
CA ILE A 25 7.52 22.26 -25.08
C ILE A 25 8.55 21.53 -25.95
N PRO A 26 9.79 21.37 -25.47
CA PRO A 26 10.82 20.63 -26.20
C PRO A 26 10.57 19.12 -26.16
N ASP A 27 11.01 18.42 -27.20
CA ASP A 27 10.98 16.96 -27.28
C ASP A 27 12.08 16.31 -26.45
N ASP A 28 13.07 17.09 -25.99
CA ASP A 28 14.19 16.59 -25.16
C ASP A 28 13.70 16.24 -23.73
N PRO A 29 13.84 14.99 -23.28
CA PRO A 29 13.38 14.54 -21.97
C PRO A 29 14.05 15.26 -20.79
N VAL A 30 15.26 15.78 -20.94
CA VAL A 30 15.97 16.49 -19.86
C VAL A 30 15.40 17.89 -19.69
N LYS A 31 15.21 18.61 -20.78
CA LYS A 31 14.58 19.95 -20.77
C LYS A 31 13.12 19.89 -20.35
N LEU A 32 12.42 18.83 -20.75
CA LEU A 32 11.04 18.60 -20.34
C LEU A 32 10.92 18.42 -18.82
N ALA A 33 11.84 17.70 -18.18
CA ALA A 33 11.83 17.52 -16.74
C ALA A 33 12.01 18.84 -15.98
N GLU A 34 12.83 19.76 -16.48
CA GLU A 34 12.96 21.11 -15.91
C GLU A 34 11.69 21.93 -16.06
N ILE A 35 11.04 21.86 -17.24
CA ILE A 35 9.78 22.57 -17.53
C ILE A 35 8.66 22.08 -16.63
N VAL A 36 8.52 20.76 -16.46
CA VAL A 36 7.48 20.16 -15.63
C VAL A 36 7.59 20.58 -14.17
N ASN A 37 8.78 20.82 -13.67
CA ASN A 37 9.01 21.33 -12.31
C ASN A 37 8.67 22.82 -12.16
N ASN A 38 8.85 23.61 -13.22
CA ASN A 38 8.70 25.06 -13.20
C ASN A 38 7.29 25.54 -13.59
N TYR A 39 6.59 24.80 -14.44
CA TYR A 39 5.29 25.17 -14.97
C TYR A 39 4.18 24.29 -14.38
N LYS A 40 3.01 24.89 -14.12
CA LYS A 40 1.83 24.19 -13.57
C LYS A 40 0.70 24.05 -14.59
N ILE A 41 0.68 24.88 -15.62
CA ILE A 41 -0.37 24.91 -16.63
C ILE A 41 0.24 24.62 -18.00
N PHE A 42 -0.24 23.54 -18.62
CA PHE A 42 0.16 23.11 -19.95
C PHE A 42 -1.02 23.25 -20.89
N GLY A 43 -0.92 24.17 -21.86
CA GLY A 43 -2.01 24.47 -22.77
C GLY A 43 -1.74 24.01 -24.20
N ARG A 44 -2.79 23.56 -24.91
CA ARG A 44 -2.71 23.10 -26.31
C ARG A 44 -1.64 22.04 -26.56
N VAL A 45 -1.52 21.09 -25.64
CA VAL A 45 -0.61 19.97 -25.73
C VAL A 45 -1.21 18.83 -26.55
N THR A 46 -0.38 18.15 -27.33
CA THR A 46 -0.77 16.97 -28.08
C THR A 46 -0.91 15.75 -27.17
N PRO A 47 -1.60 14.67 -27.58
CA PRO A 47 -1.68 13.43 -26.80
C PRO A 47 -0.31 12.87 -26.44
N GLN A 48 0.65 12.93 -27.36
CA GLN A 48 2.03 12.47 -27.10
C GLN A 48 2.74 13.35 -26.07
N GLN A 49 2.57 14.68 -26.16
CA GLN A 49 3.14 15.59 -25.16
C GLN A 49 2.54 15.36 -23.78
N LYS A 50 1.22 15.08 -23.67
CA LYS A 50 0.59 14.70 -22.39
C LYS A 50 1.25 13.48 -21.78
N LYS A 51 1.49 12.43 -22.57
CA LYS A 51 2.22 11.23 -22.14
C LYS A 51 3.61 11.59 -21.65
N ASN A 52 4.39 12.33 -22.43
CA ASN A 52 5.75 12.70 -22.08
C ASN A 52 5.84 13.54 -20.80
N ILE A 53 4.85 14.42 -20.56
CA ILE A 53 4.73 15.20 -19.31
C ILE A 53 4.51 14.26 -18.11
N VAL A 54 3.58 13.29 -18.24
CA VAL A 54 3.34 12.29 -17.20
C VAL A 54 4.61 11.48 -16.91
N GLU A 55 5.28 11.01 -17.95
CA GLU A 55 6.55 10.28 -17.84
C GLU A 55 7.66 11.09 -17.14
N ALA A 56 7.73 12.39 -17.42
CA ALA A 56 8.67 13.28 -16.74
C ALA A 56 8.32 13.48 -15.26
N LEU A 57 7.03 13.61 -14.91
CA LEU A 57 6.55 13.73 -13.53
C LEU A 57 6.79 12.47 -12.70
N LYS A 58 6.70 11.29 -13.31
CA LYS A 58 6.97 9.99 -12.66
C LYS A 58 8.38 9.89 -12.08
N LYS A 59 9.35 10.61 -12.64
CA LYS A 59 10.72 10.67 -12.11
C LYS A 59 10.79 11.32 -10.73
N SER A 60 9.88 12.21 -10.42
CA SER A 60 9.81 12.95 -9.14
C SER A 60 8.82 12.35 -8.13
N GLY A 61 7.87 11.52 -8.57
CA GLY A 61 6.88 10.93 -7.66
C GLY A 61 5.84 10.10 -8.38
N THR A 62 4.88 9.58 -7.62
CA THR A 62 3.72 8.86 -8.15
C THR A 62 2.74 9.83 -8.79
N VAL A 63 2.28 9.54 -10.00
CA VAL A 63 1.42 10.41 -10.80
C VAL A 63 0.02 9.79 -10.97
N GLY A 64 -1.00 10.50 -10.51
CA GLY A 64 -2.38 10.26 -10.91
C GLY A 64 -2.75 11.17 -12.07
N TYR A 65 -3.36 10.63 -13.11
CA TYR A 65 -3.83 11.39 -14.26
C TYR A 65 -5.34 11.26 -14.43
N ILE A 66 -6.01 12.39 -14.60
CA ILE A 66 -7.46 12.41 -14.81
C ILE A 66 -7.76 12.88 -16.24
N GLY A 67 -8.55 12.10 -16.97
CA GLY A 67 -8.92 12.42 -18.35
C GLY A 67 -10.28 11.84 -18.73
N ASP A 68 -10.90 12.44 -19.75
CA ASP A 68 -12.24 12.07 -20.22
C ASP A 68 -12.30 11.75 -21.72
N GLY A 69 -11.27 12.11 -22.45
CA GLY A 69 -11.24 12.05 -23.93
C GLY A 69 -10.29 11.04 -24.52
N VAL A 70 -10.45 10.78 -25.80
CA VAL A 70 -9.54 9.94 -26.60
C VAL A 70 -8.10 10.48 -26.58
N ASN A 71 -7.95 11.80 -26.48
CA ASN A 71 -6.67 12.49 -26.42
C ASN A 71 -5.90 12.25 -25.11
N ASP A 72 -6.56 11.68 -24.10
CA ASP A 72 -5.99 11.40 -22.78
C ASP A 72 -5.53 9.95 -22.61
N ILE A 73 -5.88 9.07 -23.55
CA ILE A 73 -5.60 7.62 -23.47
C ILE A 73 -4.12 7.33 -23.22
N LEU A 74 -3.21 8.01 -23.93
CA LEU A 74 -1.78 7.81 -23.77
C LEU A 74 -1.28 8.22 -22.37
N ALA A 75 -1.79 9.33 -21.86
CA ALA A 75 -1.44 9.83 -20.53
C ALA A 75 -2.08 8.99 -19.40
N LEU A 76 -3.35 8.55 -19.59
CA LEU A 76 -4.03 7.61 -18.68
C LEU A 76 -3.25 6.31 -18.51
N LYS A 77 -2.79 5.72 -19.62
CA LYS A 77 -1.98 4.48 -19.58
C LYS A 77 -0.59 4.66 -18.99
N GLU A 78 -0.03 5.87 -19.14
CA GLU A 78 1.33 6.13 -18.66
C GLU A 78 1.35 6.42 -17.16
N ALA A 79 0.30 7.00 -16.60
CA ALA A 79 0.21 7.31 -15.18
C ALA A 79 0.21 6.03 -14.31
N GLU A 80 0.65 6.12 -13.06
CA GLU A 80 0.51 5.03 -12.08
C GLU A 80 -0.94 4.84 -11.61
N CYS A 81 -1.78 5.85 -11.78
CA CYS A 81 -3.21 5.76 -11.52
C CYS A 81 -3.96 6.63 -12.54
N GLY A 82 -4.47 6.01 -13.60
CA GLY A 82 -5.34 6.65 -14.57
C GLY A 82 -6.78 6.68 -14.07
N ILE A 83 -7.38 7.87 -14.06
CA ILE A 83 -8.74 8.10 -13.57
C ILE A 83 -9.58 8.64 -14.73
N ALA A 84 -10.64 7.95 -15.11
CA ALA A 84 -11.58 8.43 -16.13
C ALA A 84 -12.90 8.91 -15.49
N LEU A 85 -13.57 9.82 -16.19
CA LEU A 85 -14.93 10.23 -15.84
C LEU A 85 -15.95 9.32 -16.54
N ALA A 86 -17.07 9.04 -15.88
CA ALA A 86 -18.16 8.26 -16.49
C ALA A 86 -18.76 8.96 -17.72
N SER A 87 -18.77 10.29 -17.71
CA SER A 87 -19.19 11.14 -18.85
C SER A 87 -18.20 11.12 -20.01
N GLY A 88 -16.99 10.60 -19.79
CA GLY A 88 -15.94 10.52 -20.82
C GLY A 88 -16.17 9.40 -21.84
N THR A 89 -15.27 9.31 -22.81
CA THR A 89 -15.34 8.32 -23.87
C THR A 89 -15.18 6.88 -23.33
N SER A 90 -15.81 5.91 -24.01
CA SER A 90 -15.65 4.48 -23.67
C SER A 90 -14.17 4.03 -23.74
N ALA A 91 -13.42 4.59 -24.69
CA ALA A 91 -12.00 4.30 -24.83
C ALA A 91 -11.17 4.79 -23.62
N ALA A 92 -11.44 5.98 -23.09
CA ALA A 92 -10.78 6.49 -21.88
C ALA A 92 -11.12 5.61 -20.66
N ARG A 93 -12.41 5.27 -20.49
CA ARG A 93 -12.88 4.39 -19.40
C ARG A 93 -12.28 2.98 -19.45
N SER A 94 -12.05 2.43 -20.66
CA SER A 94 -11.49 1.07 -20.80
C SER A 94 -10.01 0.95 -20.47
N VAL A 95 -9.28 2.06 -20.41
CA VAL A 95 -7.84 2.09 -20.12
C VAL A 95 -7.52 2.62 -18.73
N ALA A 96 -8.48 3.25 -18.05
CA ALA A 96 -8.30 3.80 -16.72
C ALA A 96 -8.39 2.72 -15.64
N GLU A 97 -7.60 2.83 -14.58
CA GLU A 97 -7.69 1.98 -13.38
C GLU A 97 -8.89 2.31 -12.51
N VAL A 98 -9.33 3.57 -12.53
CA VAL A 98 -10.47 4.05 -11.73
C VAL A 98 -11.42 4.81 -12.64
N VAL A 99 -12.74 4.59 -12.49
CA VAL A 99 -13.79 5.36 -13.18
C VAL A 99 -14.68 6.04 -12.15
N LEU A 100 -14.77 7.38 -12.21
CA LEU A 100 -15.67 8.16 -11.36
C LEU A 100 -17.08 8.12 -11.96
N THR A 101 -17.97 7.32 -11.35
CA THR A 101 -19.31 7.02 -11.87
C THR A 101 -20.20 8.26 -11.96
N ASP A 102 -20.12 9.15 -10.98
CA ASP A 102 -20.90 10.40 -10.96
C ASP A 102 -20.16 11.57 -11.62
N SER A 103 -18.97 11.35 -12.18
CA SER A 103 -18.10 12.38 -12.75
C SER A 103 -17.81 13.54 -11.78
N ASP A 104 -17.88 13.26 -10.47
CA ASP A 104 -17.67 14.22 -9.40
C ASP A 104 -16.25 14.06 -8.80
N PHE A 105 -15.48 15.13 -8.87
CA PHE A 105 -14.12 15.16 -8.30
C PHE A 105 -14.11 15.25 -6.77
N SER A 106 -15.20 15.65 -6.13
CA SER A 106 -15.28 15.78 -4.68
C SER A 106 -15.10 14.45 -3.94
N VAL A 107 -15.30 13.32 -4.61
CA VAL A 107 -15.09 11.97 -4.07
C VAL A 107 -13.61 11.56 -3.97
N LEU A 108 -12.70 12.23 -4.68
CA LEU A 108 -11.27 11.85 -4.70
C LEU A 108 -10.60 11.82 -3.32
N PRO A 109 -10.81 12.80 -2.43
CA PRO A 109 -10.27 12.72 -1.07
C PRO A 109 -10.77 11.49 -0.30
N GLY A 110 -12.04 11.11 -0.51
CA GLY A 110 -12.62 9.89 0.06
C GLY A 110 -11.93 8.63 -0.44
N ILE A 111 -11.69 8.52 -1.76
CA ILE A 111 -10.98 7.40 -2.38
C ILE A 111 -9.55 7.28 -1.82
N VAL A 112 -8.82 8.40 -1.70
CA VAL A 112 -7.47 8.40 -1.13
C VAL A 112 -7.47 7.94 0.33
N ASN A 113 -8.43 8.41 1.13
CA ASN A 113 -8.57 8.00 2.52
C ASN A 113 -8.91 6.52 2.64
N GLU A 114 -9.81 6.00 1.81
CA GLU A 114 -10.14 4.58 1.78
C GLU A 114 -8.92 3.73 1.37
N GLY A 115 -8.17 4.15 0.36
CA GLY A 115 -6.91 3.50 0.00
C GLY A 115 -5.90 3.47 1.17
N ARG A 116 -5.77 4.58 1.91
CA ARG A 116 -4.92 4.63 3.12
C ARG A 116 -5.40 3.65 4.19
N ARG A 117 -6.71 3.62 4.44
CA ARG A 117 -7.32 2.68 5.39
C ARG A 117 -6.98 1.24 5.04
N VAL A 118 -7.21 0.85 3.78
CA VAL A 118 -6.97 -0.51 3.31
C VAL A 118 -5.49 -0.89 3.46
N VAL A 119 -4.56 -0.05 2.98
CA VAL A 119 -3.12 -0.36 3.04
C VAL A 119 -2.63 -0.46 4.48
N ASN A 120 -3.01 0.48 5.36
CA ASN A 120 -2.60 0.47 6.77
C ASN A 120 -3.15 -0.75 7.52
N ASN A 121 -4.40 -1.15 7.23
CA ASN A 121 -5.00 -2.31 7.87
C ASN A 121 -4.38 -3.63 7.36
N ILE A 122 -4.09 -3.73 6.06
CA ILE A 122 -3.36 -4.88 5.49
C ILE A 122 -1.96 -4.98 6.11
N GLU A 123 -1.24 -3.87 6.34
CA GLU A 123 0.09 -3.87 6.97
C GLU A 123 0.03 -4.47 8.39
N ARG A 124 -0.98 -4.10 9.18
CA ARG A 124 -1.19 -4.64 10.53
C ARG A 124 -1.52 -6.13 10.50
N VAL A 125 -2.46 -6.52 9.67
CA VAL A 125 -2.88 -7.93 9.52
C VAL A 125 -1.71 -8.79 9.03
N ALA A 126 -0.96 -8.34 8.03
CA ALA A 126 0.23 -9.03 7.53
C ALA A 126 1.29 -9.22 8.65
N SER A 127 1.48 -8.21 9.51
CA SER A 127 2.38 -8.32 10.66
C SER A 127 1.95 -9.42 11.63
N MET A 128 0.65 -9.56 11.92
CA MET A 128 0.12 -10.62 12.81
C MET A 128 0.36 -12.02 12.23
N TYR A 129 0.10 -12.19 10.91
CA TYR A 129 0.38 -13.47 10.24
C TYR A 129 1.88 -13.80 10.25
N LEU A 130 2.72 -12.80 10.06
CA LEU A 130 4.18 -12.99 10.03
C LEU A 130 4.73 -13.34 11.42
N ILE A 131 4.19 -12.78 12.52
CA ILE A 131 4.52 -13.18 13.90
C ILE A 131 4.34 -14.68 14.05
N LYS A 132 3.15 -15.19 13.70
CA LYS A 132 2.84 -16.60 13.77
C LYS A 132 3.82 -17.46 12.97
N THR A 133 4.06 -17.08 11.72
CA THR A 133 4.95 -17.82 10.83
C THR A 133 6.38 -17.83 11.38
N THR A 134 6.85 -16.71 11.94
CA THR A 134 8.19 -16.58 12.51
C THR A 134 8.41 -17.53 13.69
N TYR A 135 7.56 -17.48 14.71
CA TYR A 135 7.76 -18.36 15.87
C TYR A 135 7.55 -19.83 15.52
N SER A 136 6.57 -20.16 14.68
CA SER A 136 6.32 -21.52 14.25
C SER A 136 7.52 -22.12 13.48
N PHE A 137 8.12 -21.33 12.60
CA PHE A 137 9.32 -21.70 11.85
C PHE A 137 10.51 -21.93 12.80
N LEU A 138 10.75 -21.01 13.73
CA LEU A 138 11.87 -21.12 14.69
C LEU A 138 11.71 -22.32 15.63
N ILE A 139 10.49 -22.58 16.12
CA ILE A 139 10.21 -23.77 16.96
C ILE A 139 10.39 -25.05 16.15
N SER A 140 9.93 -25.11 14.90
CA SER A 140 10.14 -26.27 14.04
C SER A 140 11.62 -26.55 13.82
N LEU A 141 12.39 -25.50 13.56
CA LEU A 141 13.84 -25.63 13.39
C LEU A 141 14.52 -26.15 14.67
N LEU A 142 14.13 -25.61 15.83
CA LEU A 142 14.63 -26.05 17.13
C LEU A 142 14.32 -27.55 17.41
N CYS A 143 13.08 -27.98 17.13
CA CYS A 143 12.67 -29.38 17.33
C CYS A 143 13.45 -30.33 16.43
N ILE A 144 13.78 -29.95 15.19
CA ILE A 144 14.64 -30.73 14.30
C ILE A 144 16.03 -30.88 14.89
N PHE A 145 16.65 -29.81 15.39
CA PHE A 145 17.99 -29.85 15.99
C PHE A 145 18.06 -30.65 17.28
N LEU A 146 17.02 -30.56 18.11
CA LEU A 146 16.97 -31.30 19.40
C LEU A 146 16.40 -32.71 19.27
N SER A 147 15.99 -33.14 18.08
CA SER A 147 15.25 -34.38 17.83
C SER A 147 14.05 -34.57 18.76
N HIS A 148 13.37 -33.47 19.06
CA HIS A 148 12.19 -33.41 19.92
C HIS A 148 10.91 -33.32 19.10
N GLU A 149 9.80 -33.84 19.65
CA GLU A 149 8.49 -33.69 19.04
C GLU A 149 8.04 -32.20 19.03
N TYR A 150 7.26 -31.84 18.03
CA TYR A 150 6.72 -30.49 17.93
C TYR A 150 5.69 -30.24 19.04
N PRO A 151 5.79 -29.11 19.79
CA PRO A 151 5.00 -28.87 21.00
C PRO A 151 3.52 -28.60 20.78
N PHE A 152 3.09 -28.36 19.55
CA PHE A 152 1.69 -28.05 19.25
C PHE A 152 1.05 -29.13 18.41
N TYR A 153 -0.19 -29.46 18.74
CA TYR A 153 -1.06 -30.22 17.84
C TYR A 153 -1.63 -29.29 16.73
N PRO A 154 -1.90 -29.81 15.52
CA PRO A 154 -2.47 -29.00 14.43
C PRO A 154 -3.78 -28.29 14.80
N ILE A 155 -4.63 -28.93 15.63
CA ILE A 155 -5.88 -28.34 16.11
C ILE A 155 -5.63 -27.13 17.03
N GLN A 156 -4.60 -27.17 17.88
CA GLN A 156 -4.21 -26.06 18.76
C GLN A 156 -3.71 -24.88 17.94
N LEU A 157 -2.89 -25.11 16.90
CA LEU A 157 -2.44 -24.08 15.98
C LEU A 157 -3.60 -23.45 15.21
N SER A 158 -4.63 -24.23 14.87
CA SER A 158 -5.84 -23.71 14.21
C SER A 158 -6.64 -22.82 15.17
N LEU A 159 -6.78 -23.22 16.44
CA LEU A 159 -7.45 -22.41 17.46
C LEU A 159 -6.71 -21.10 17.74
N ILE A 160 -5.40 -21.15 17.94
CA ILE A 160 -4.54 -19.97 18.12
C ILE A 160 -4.70 -19.04 16.90
N SER A 161 -4.68 -19.60 15.69
CA SER A 161 -4.85 -18.81 14.46
C SER A 161 -6.20 -18.13 14.38
N ALA A 162 -7.29 -18.81 14.76
CA ALA A 162 -8.62 -18.25 14.74
C ALA A 162 -8.77 -17.11 15.76
N ILE A 163 -8.32 -17.32 17.00
CA ILE A 163 -8.49 -16.37 18.11
C ILE A 163 -7.48 -15.22 18.03
N CYS A 164 -6.19 -15.51 17.84
CA CYS A 164 -5.14 -14.49 17.93
C CYS A 164 -4.89 -13.74 16.61
N VAL A 165 -5.29 -14.31 15.48
CA VAL A 165 -5.09 -13.69 14.16
C VAL A 165 -6.42 -13.43 13.46
N GLY A 166 -7.29 -14.44 13.33
CA GLY A 166 -8.53 -14.35 12.56
C GLY A 166 -9.48 -13.29 13.11
N VAL A 167 -9.86 -13.42 14.38
CA VAL A 167 -10.80 -12.46 15.01
C VAL A 167 -10.23 -11.03 15.05
N PRO A 168 -9.02 -10.78 15.54
CA PRO A 168 -8.46 -9.43 15.52
C PRO A 168 -8.30 -8.87 14.11
N SER A 169 -7.90 -9.67 13.10
CA SER A 169 -7.76 -9.19 11.74
C SER A 169 -9.07 -8.73 11.13
N PHE A 170 -10.20 -9.38 11.48
CA PHE A 170 -11.52 -8.94 11.05
C PHE A 170 -11.85 -7.54 11.60
N PHE A 171 -11.63 -7.30 12.89
CA PHE A 171 -11.88 -5.98 13.49
C PHE A 171 -10.93 -4.91 12.95
N LEU A 172 -9.64 -5.24 12.75
CA LEU A 172 -8.66 -4.34 12.15
C LEU A 172 -9.02 -3.95 10.71
N ALA A 173 -9.64 -4.86 9.95
CA ALA A 173 -10.06 -4.55 8.57
C ALA A 173 -11.14 -3.46 8.51
N ILE A 174 -11.95 -3.31 9.57
CA ILE A 174 -13.03 -2.32 9.66
C ILE A 174 -12.54 -1.00 10.26
N GLU A 175 -11.45 -1.01 11.03
CA GLU A 175 -10.92 0.15 11.75
C GLU A 175 -10.58 1.31 10.79
N PRO A 176 -11.07 2.54 11.03
CA PRO A 176 -10.67 3.70 10.24
C PRO A 176 -9.23 4.10 10.56
N ASN A 177 -8.35 4.00 9.57
CA ASN A 177 -6.95 4.39 9.68
C ASN A 177 -6.52 5.15 8.43
N TYR A 178 -6.61 6.46 8.48
CA TYR A 178 -6.33 7.37 7.35
C TYR A 178 -4.93 7.98 7.39
N ASN A 179 -4.04 7.46 8.23
CA ASN A 179 -2.67 7.93 8.31
C ASN A 179 -1.97 7.82 6.95
N LYS A 180 -1.06 8.76 6.69
CA LYS A 180 -0.27 8.74 5.46
C LYS A 180 0.50 7.42 5.37
N VAL A 181 0.30 6.70 4.26
CA VAL A 181 1.05 5.47 3.97
C VAL A 181 2.51 5.82 3.70
N GLU A 182 3.42 5.23 4.45
CA GLU A 182 4.86 5.39 4.23
C GLU A 182 5.37 4.33 3.25
N LYS A 183 6.45 4.64 2.57
CA LYS A 183 7.12 3.69 1.68
C LYS A 183 7.77 2.56 2.49
N GLY A 184 7.88 1.37 1.87
CA GLY A 184 8.56 0.24 2.50
C GLY A 184 7.65 -0.67 3.32
N PHE A 185 6.48 -1.01 2.78
CA PHE A 185 5.50 -1.93 3.37
C PHE A 185 6.15 -3.19 4.00
N LEU A 186 6.96 -3.92 3.22
CA LEU A 186 7.61 -5.15 3.71
C LEU A 186 8.54 -4.89 4.89
N VAL A 187 9.35 -3.82 4.82
CA VAL A 187 10.29 -3.48 5.91
C VAL A 187 9.54 -3.19 7.21
N LYS A 188 8.42 -2.49 7.14
CA LYS A 188 7.58 -2.23 8.31
C LYS A 188 6.96 -3.50 8.88
N VAL A 189 6.39 -4.35 8.00
CA VAL A 189 5.81 -5.63 8.42
C VAL A 189 6.87 -6.48 9.13
N PHE A 190 8.07 -6.62 8.57
CA PHE A 190 9.16 -7.35 9.20
C PHE A 190 9.63 -6.71 10.51
N ARG A 191 9.81 -5.39 10.53
CA ARG A 191 10.24 -4.67 11.76
C ARG A 191 9.28 -4.85 12.92
N ASN A 192 7.98 -4.91 12.64
CA ASN A 192 6.95 -5.09 13.66
C ASN A 192 6.78 -6.56 14.07
N ALA A 193 6.90 -7.48 13.12
CA ALA A 193 6.62 -8.90 13.36
C ALA A 193 7.80 -9.68 13.94
N LEU A 194 9.03 -9.42 13.50
CA LEU A 194 10.20 -10.20 13.92
C LEU A 194 10.46 -10.13 15.44
N PRO A 195 10.47 -8.94 16.08
CA PRO A 195 10.71 -8.88 17.53
C PRO A 195 9.66 -9.68 18.32
N SER A 196 8.38 -9.52 17.94
CA SER A 196 7.29 -10.24 18.59
C SER A 196 7.37 -11.75 18.38
N GLY A 197 7.65 -12.20 17.16
CA GLY A 197 7.83 -13.62 16.86
C GLY A 197 9.01 -14.24 17.59
N ILE A 198 10.11 -13.51 17.73
CA ILE A 198 11.28 -13.93 18.51
C ILE A 198 10.95 -14.01 20.00
N CYS A 199 10.20 -13.05 20.56
CA CYS A 199 9.76 -13.10 21.96
C CYS A 199 8.92 -14.35 22.25
N VAL A 200 7.96 -14.67 21.39
CA VAL A 200 7.15 -15.90 21.53
C VAL A 200 8.03 -17.15 21.44
N PHE A 201 8.96 -17.18 20.50
CA PHE A 201 9.93 -18.28 20.39
C PHE A 201 10.78 -18.46 21.65
N ILE A 202 11.30 -17.37 22.23
CA ILE A 202 12.10 -17.41 23.46
C ILE A 202 11.27 -17.96 24.62
N ASN A 203 10.02 -17.51 24.78
CA ASN A 203 9.12 -18.07 25.80
C ASN A 203 8.91 -19.57 25.63
N ALA A 204 8.59 -20.01 24.42
CA ALA A 204 8.43 -21.44 24.14
C ALA A 204 9.73 -22.25 24.41
N PHE A 205 10.88 -21.69 24.07
CA PHE A 205 12.19 -22.30 24.34
C PHE A 205 12.45 -22.47 25.84
N PHE A 206 12.18 -21.43 26.65
CA PHE A 206 12.30 -21.54 28.11
C PHE A 206 11.35 -22.60 28.69
N LEU A 207 10.13 -22.69 28.19
CA LEU A 207 9.19 -23.72 28.63
C LEU A 207 9.67 -25.13 28.27
N ILE A 208 10.29 -25.33 27.10
CA ILE A 208 10.90 -26.59 26.72
C ILE A 208 12.00 -26.96 27.72
N ILE A 209 12.87 -26.02 28.08
CA ILE A 209 13.94 -26.26 29.08
C ILE A 209 13.35 -26.63 30.45
N ILE A 210 12.35 -25.90 30.93
CA ILE A 210 11.68 -26.17 32.20
C ILE A 210 11.06 -27.56 32.19
N SER A 211 10.35 -27.92 31.13
CA SER A 211 9.77 -29.26 30.98
C SER A 211 10.81 -30.35 31.05
N TYR A 212 11.97 -30.15 30.45
CA TYR A 212 13.08 -31.11 30.50
C TYR A 212 13.68 -31.26 31.91
N ILE A 213 13.90 -30.13 32.62
CA ILE A 213 14.48 -30.13 33.97
C ILE A 213 13.54 -30.81 34.99
N PHE A 214 12.25 -30.44 34.95
CA PHE A 214 11.26 -30.95 35.89
C PHE A 214 10.59 -32.25 35.49
N LYS A 215 11.00 -32.84 34.36
CA LYS A 215 10.42 -34.08 33.80
C LYS A 215 8.89 -34.02 33.69
N ILE A 216 8.36 -32.88 33.26
CA ILE A 216 6.93 -32.70 33.08
C ILE A 216 6.45 -33.58 31.93
N ASP A 217 5.28 -34.21 32.11
CA ASP A 217 4.65 -34.99 31.06
C ASP A 217 4.44 -34.12 29.81
N PHE A 218 4.75 -34.66 28.64
CA PHE A 218 4.74 -33.92 27.40
C PHE A 218 3.33 -33.40 27.01
N ASP A 219 2.28 -34.12 27.39
CA ASP A 219 0.91 -33.67 27.15
C ASP A 219 0.51 -32.48 28.05
N VAL A 220 0.97 -32.48 29.31
CA VAL A 220 0.81 -31.35 30.24
C VAL A 220 1.58 -30.13 29.72
N PHE A 221 2.81 -30.36 29.27
CA PHE A 221 3.64 -29.31 28.67
C PHE A 221 2.97 -28.64 27.46
N ARG A 222 2.37 -29.43 26.55
CA ARG A 222 1.64 -28.92 25.38
C ARG A 222 0.49 -27.98 25.76
N ILE A 223 -0.24 -28.28 26.84
CA ILE A 223 -1.32 -27.42 27.34
C ILE A 223 -0.76 -26.09 27.84
N VAL A 224 0.33 -26.14 28.62
CA VAL A 224 0.96 -24.92 29.18
C VAL A 224 1.45 -24.00 28.06
N VAL A 225 2.12 -24.56 27.04
CA VAL A 225 2.64 -23.76 25.90
C VAL A 225 1.52 -23.07 25.11
N VAL A 226 0.33 -23.66 25.04
CA VAL A 226 -0.83 -23.02 24.35
C VAL A 226 -1.40 -21.87 25.17
N CYS A 227 -1.29 -21.93 26.51
CA CYS A 227 -1.84 -20.91 27.41
C CYS A 227 -0.90 -19.72 27.65
N THR A 228 0.34 -19.77 27.21
CA THR A 228 1.35 -18.69 27.37
C THR A 228 1.55 -17.91 26.10
#